data_3c52e8310fc695d1f1d08cc1a71647d8
#
_entry.id   3c52e8310fc695d1f1d08cc1a71647d8
#
_cell.length_a   1.000
_cell.length_b   1.000
_cell.length_c   1.000
_cell.angle_alpha   90.00
_cell.angle_beta   90.00
_cell.angle_gamma   90.00
#
_symmetry.space_group_name_H-M   'P 1'
#
loop_
_entity.id
_entity.type
_entity.pdbx_description
1 polymer ?
#
loop_
_entity_poly.entity_id
_entity_poly.type
_entity_poly.pdbx_seq_one_letter_code
_entity_poly.pdbx_strand_id
1 'polypeptide(L)'
;MVKVFSNPDVYCVRVPFVNLGSGESNCYIVRDGSDCLVVDPGAANEVGMRRVRNALFELGVPLGECKVFLTHTHFDHAESTRVLFPEGTCVYVSEVGFEERSPIRAEAARELFVRRMLKMGATLADAEEYSRNDYEPTFLPAGAFDYRFVREGDEVHVGRFVFDVVEVPGHTLDLVCLVGRDGAPSFTGDEVIFGTTPSVDAPFDGEDALALYMEGLGLSGDGPQRLALWRSDGKRVFGASGMQSERFGEKRFFGSGGRQLHGPRGARVQEPDELQLGRVDARVQVADGAVGAGVHEHDDYRPHGVDGEWLQHVHWTLPGHGEGFGGQTLRSRAADIVSRKLRHCDRMIATARECPGIGGEELARRSLTQKDEAAWRAAPSISRYYSMLEAFVGVRYLENQGKLRREEVDGTWRFYAC
;
A
#
# COMPACT_ATOMS: atom_id res chain seq x y z
N MET A 1 -3.16 14.67 21.07
CA MET A 1 -4.39 13.89 20.78
C MET A 1 -5.58 14.84 20.69
N VAL A 2 -6.45 14.65 19.70
CA VAL A 2 -7.69 15.44 19.50
C VAL A 2 -8.84 14.48 19.31
N LYS A 3 -9.97 14.71 20.02
CA LYS A 3 -11.20 13.94 19.80
C LYS A 3 -11.86 14.45 18.51
N VAL A 4 -12.01 13.57 17.51
CA VAL A 4 -12.50 13.93 16.17
C VAL A 4 -13.91 13.39 15.88
N PHE A 5 -14.39 12.45 16.71
CA PHE A 5 -15.74 11.89 16.62
C PHE A 5 -16.25 11.44 18.00
N SER A 6 -17.57 11.38 18.22
CA SER A 6 -18.13 11.18 19.56
C SER A 6 -19.02 9.95 19.72
N ASN A 7 -19.33 9.22 18.64
CA ASN A 7 -20.19 8.01 18.73
C ASN A 7 -19.87 7.07 17.56
N PRO A 8 -18.86 6.17 17.69
CA PRO A 8 -17.97 5.91 18.84
C PRO A 8 -17.07 7.09 19.18
N ASP A 9 -16.41 7.03 20.34
CA ASP A 9 -15.36 7.98 20.67
C ASP A 9 -14.12 7.71 19.80
N VAL A 10 -13.75 8.67 18.95
CA VAL A 10 -12.56 8.56 18.09
C VAL A 10 -11.61 9.72 18.37
N TYR A 11 -10.35 9.38 18.60
CA TYR A 11 -9.27 10.32 18.83
C TYR A 11 -8.23 10.20 17.72
N CYS A 12 -7.78 11.34 17.20
CA CYS A 12 -6.69 11.41 16.24
C CYS A 12 -5.38 11.80 16.92
N VAL A 13 -4.33 11.06 16.62
CA VAL A 13 -2.95 11.34 17.02
C VAL A 13 -2.13 11.53 15.75
N ARG A 14 -1.54 12.71 15.57
CA ARG A 14 -0.65 12.99 14.45
C ARG A 14 0.71 12.34 14.69
N VAL A 15 1.12 11.43 13.83
CA VAL A 15 2.38 10.69 13.88
C VAL A 15 3.33 11.27 12.84
N PRO A 16 4.39 12.00 13.23
CA PRO A 16 5.31 12.59 12.27
C PRO A 16 6.16 11.50 11.60
N PHE A 17 6.54 11.73 10.35
CA PHE A 17 7.56 10.97 9.66
C PHE A 17 8.46 11.90 8.85
N VAL A 18 9.62 11.41 8.44
CA VAL A 18 10.65 12.22 7.78
C VAL A 18 10.62 11.93 6.29
N ASN A 19 10.81 12.96 5.47
CA ASN A 19 11.10 12.89 4.03
C ASN A 19 9.93 12.76 3.05
N LEU A 20 8.65 12.75 3.48
CA LEU A 20 7.52 12.74 2.58
C LEU A 20 6.66 14.02 2.70
N GLY A 21 5.92 14.37 1.65
CA GLY A 21 5.28 15.67 1.51
C GLY A 21 4.16 15.99 2.51
N SER A 22 3.55 15.00 3.18
CA SER A 22 2.53 15.20 4.22
C SER A 22 3.13 15.45 5.60
N GLY A 23 4.35 14.97 5.86
CA GLY A 23 5.08 15.15 7.11
C GLY A 23 4.51 14.45 8.34
N GLU A 24 3.26 14.00 8.30
CA GLU A 24 2.60 13.24 9.37
C GLU A 24 1.43 12.41 8.84
N SER A 25 1.22 11.23 9.44
CA SER A 25 0.05 10.37 9.25
C SER A 25 -0.90 10.45 10.44
N ASN A 26 -2.11 9.95 10.26
CA ASN A 26 -3.15 9.90 11.28
C ASN A 26 -3.22 8.51 11.91
N CYS A 27 -2.90 8.41 13.18
CA CYS A 27 -3.27 7.27 14.00
C CYS A 27 -4.61 7.56 14.67
N TYR A 28 -5.59 6.66 14.53
CA TYR A 28 -6.88 6.81 15.19
C TYR A 28 -7.03 5.81 16.32
N ILE A 29 -7.57 6.28 17.45
CA ILE A 29 -7.92 5.45 18.61
C ILE A 29 -9.43 5.47 18.72
N VAL A 30 -10.08 4.33 18.45
CA VAL A 30 -11.54 4.15 18.50
C VAL A 30 -11.90 3.45 19.80
N ARG A 31 -12.88 3.97 20.52
CA ARG A 31 -13.31 3.40 21.81
C ARG A 31 -14.83 3.29 21.94
N ASP A 32 -15.27 2.17 22.51
CA ASP A 32 -16.60 2.01 23.09
C ASP A 32 -16.50 1.15 24.36
N GLY A 33 -16.75 1.75 25.52
CA GLY A 33 -16.53 1.09 26.80
C GLY A 33 -15.07 0.71 27.04
N SER A 34 -14.81 -0.57 27.27
CA SER A 34 -13.45 -1.14 27.43
C SER A 34 -12.80 -1.50 26.11
N ASP A 35 -13.55 -1.63 25.01
CA ASP A 35 -13.00 -1.99 23.70
C ASP A 35 -12.23 -0.82 23.10
N CYS A 36 -11.04 -1.14 22.57
CA CYS A 36 -10.15 -0.19 21.94
C CYS A 36 -9.56 -0.77 20.66
N LEU A 37 -9.71 -0.03 19.56
CA LEU A 37 -9.07 -0.30 18.27
C LEU A 37 -8.15 0.87 17.93
N VAL A 38 -6.91 0.56 17.60
CA VAL A 38 -5.94 1.54 17.06
C VAL A 38 -5.84 1.31 15.56
N VAL A 39 -6.22 2.30 14.78
CA VAL A 39 -6.11 2.26 13.31
C VAL A 39 -4.84 3.02 12.90
N ASP A 40 -3.98 2.35 12.16
CA ASP A 40 -2.72 2.87 11.61
C ASP A 40 -1.83 3.55 12.67
N PRO A 41 -1.07 2.79 13.47
CA PRO A 41 -0.27 3.38 14.55
C PRO A 41 0.89 4.25 14.07
N GLY A 42 1.19 4.27 12.76
CA GLY A 42 2.11 5.20 12.13
C GLY A 42 3.54 4.68 11.97
N ALA A 43 4.44 5.59 11.59
CA ALA A 43 5.87 5.31 11.44
C ALA A 43 6.57 5.03 12.78
N ALA A 44 7.56 4.13 12.78
CA ALA A 44 8.33 3.75 13.97
C ALA A 44 9.40 4.79 14.32
N ASN A 45 8.98 6.01 14.64
CA ASN A 45 9.88 7.03 15.18
C ASN A 45 9.55 7.35 16.65
N GLU A 46 10.56 7.78 17.39
CA GLU A 46 10.44 7.99 18.83
C GLU A 46 9.34 9.02 19.19
N VAL A 47 9.20 10.08 18.41
CA VAL A 47 8.22 11.13 18.67
C VAL A 47 6.80 10.63 18.44
N GLY A 48 6.56 9.96 17.33
CA GLY A 48 5.27 9.40 16.97
C GLY A 48 4.82 8.33 17.96
N MET A 49 5.67 7.34 18.21
CA MET A 49 5.39 6.26 19.17
C MET A 49 5.10 6.80 20.57
N ARG A 50 5.84 7.83 21.03
CA ARG A 50 5.58 8.50 22.31
C ARG A 50 4.22 9.19 22.31
N ARG A 51 3.82 9.86 21.21
CA ARG A 51 2.50 10.49 21.11
C ARG A 51 1.36 9.47 21.21
N VAL A 52 1.46 8.34 20.51
CA VAL A 52 0.45 7.27 20.56
C VAL A 52 0.39 6.66 21.96
N ARG A 53 1.55 6.33 22.54
CA ARG A 53 1.62 5.77 23.91
C ARG A 53 1.01 6.71 24.94
N ASN A 54 1.33 8.00 24.87
CA ASN A 54 0.77 9.00 25.79
C ASN A 54 -0.75 9.14 25.59
N ALA A 55 -1.24 9.12 24.37
CA ALA A 55 -2.67 9.17 24.08
C ALA A 55 -3.43 7.99 24.70
N LEU A 56 -2.92 6.77 24.54
CA LEU A 56 -3.51 5.58 25.18
C LEU A 56 -3.44 5.65 26.70
N PHE A 57 -2.32 6.14 27.25
CA PHE A 57 -2.17 6.34 28.69
C PHE A 57 -3.19 7.38 29.24
N GLU A 58 -3.37 8.52 28.58
CA GLU A 58 -4.37 9.53 28.95
C GLU A 58 -5.80 9.00 28.90
N LEU A 59 -6.07 8.06 27.98
CA LEU A 59 -7.35 7.38 27.86
C LEU A 59 -7.50 6.22 28.86
N GLY A 60 -6.46 5.89 29.62
CA GLY A 60 -6.47 4.77 30.57
C GLY A 60 -6.53 3.40 29.89
N VAL A 61 -5.97 3.27 28.67
CA VAL A 61 -5.97 2.02 27.90
C VAL A 61 -4.56 1.43 27.89
N PRO A 62 -4.35 0.24 28.48
CA PRO A 62 -3.09 -0.48 28.37
C PRO A 62 -2.84 -0.92 26.92
N LEU A 63 -1.60 -0.85 26.45
CA LEU A 63 -1.22 -1.28 25.10
C LEU A 63 -1.62 -2.73 24.80
N GLY A 64 -1.54 -3.62 25.78
CA GLY A 64 -1.91 -5.03 25.62
C GLY A 64 -3.42 -5.30 25.55
N GLU A 65 -4.26 -4.31 25.80
CA GLU A 65 -5.72 -4.41 25.67
C GLU A 65 -6.23 -3.80 24.36
N CYS A 66 -5.32 -3.24 23.55
CA CYS A 66 -5.67 -2.70 22.24
C CYS A 66 -5.71 -3.81 21.19
N LYS A 67 -6.64 -3.65 20.24
CA LYS A 67 -6.57 -4.29 18.92
C LYS A 67 -5.96 -3.26 17.96
N VAL A 68 -5.26 -3.73 16.93
CA VAL A 68 -4.70 -2.87 15.88
C VAL A 68 -5.38 -3.22 14.56
N PHE A 69 -5.70 -2.22 13.76
CA PHE A 69 -6.16 -2.37 12.39
C PHE A 69 -5.22 -1.60 11.47
N LEU A 70 -4.73 -2.26 10.42
CA LEU A 70 -3.90 -1.66 9.40
C LEU A 70 -4.70 -1.51 8.11
N THR A 71 -4.91 -0.26 7.69
CA THR A 71 -5.59 0.01 6.41
C THR A 71 -4.75 -0.48 5.24
N HIS A 72 -3.44 -0.33 5.33
CA HIS A 72 -2.46 -0.85 4.39
C HIS A 72 -1.06 -0.89 5.07
N THR A 73 -0.06 -1.41 4.38
CA THR A 73 1.22 -1.72 5.00
C THR A 73 2.36 -0.75 4.63
N HIS A 74 2.07 0.49 4.23
CA HIS A 74 3.10 1.51 4.14
C HIS A 74 3.71 1.80 5.52
N PHE A 75 4.98 2.21 5.52
CA PHE A 75 5.75 2.38 6.76
C PHE A 75 5.13 3.41 7.71
N ASP A 76 4.57 4.48 7.16
CA ASP A 76 3.97 5.58 7.92
C ASP A 76 2.57 5.25 8.47
N HIS A 77 2.05 4.06 8.19
CA HIS A 77 0.82 3.50 8.77
C HIS A 77 1.10 2.30 9.68
N ALA A 78 1.97 1.37 9.28
CA ALA A 78 2.09 0.06 9.90
C ALA A 78 3.35 -0.14 10.78
N GLU A 79 4.42 0.63 10.57
CA GLU A 79 5.73 0.32 11.11
C GLU A 79 5.80 0.33 12.65
N SER A 80 5.07 1.24 13.30
CA SER A 80 5.01 1.30 14.77
C SER A 80 4.41 0.07 15.42
N THR A 81 3.61 -0.73 14.68
CA THR A 81 2.93 -1.90 15.24
C THR A 81 3.90 -2.83 15.98
N ARG A 82 4.99 -3.21 15.34
CA ARG A 82 5.98 -4.14 15.90
C ARG A 82 6.77 -3.63 17.10
N VAL A 83 6.88 -2.30 17.24
CA VAL A 83 7.72 -1.66 18.27
C VAL A 83 6.88 -1.16 19.43
N LEU A 84 5.64 -0.78 19.17
CA LEU A 84 4.75 -0.16 20.14
C LEU A 84 3.92 -1.19 20.93
N PHE A 85 3.42 -2.21 20.25
CA PHE A 85 2.49 -3.17 20.84
C PHE A 85 3.20 -4.45 21.31
N PRO A 86 2.76 -5.06 22.44
CA PRO A 86 3.32 -6.29 22.94
C PRO A 86 3.01 -7.50 22.02
N GLU A 87 3.82 -8.54 22.13
CA GLU A 87 3.55 -9.82 21.49
C GLU A 87 2.16 -10.35 21.87
N GLY A 88 1.48 -11.00 20.92
CA GLY A 88 0.12 -11.51 21.09
C GLY A 88 -0.99 -10.48 20.92
N THR A 89 -0.67 -9.20 20.67
CA THR A 89 -1.70 -8.20 20.30
C THR A 89 -2.45 -8.65 19.05
N CYS A 90 -3.78 -8.51 19.05
CA CYS A 90 -4.62 -8.80 17.88
C CYS A 90 -4.38 -7.72 16.81
N VAL A 91 -3.94 -8.13 15.61
CA VAL A 91 -3.66 -7.23 14.49
C VAL A 91 -4.49 -7.66 13.27
N TYR A 92 -5.45 -6.81 12.90
CA TYR A 92 -6.19 -6.94 11.64
C TYR A 92 -5.36 -6.37 10.50
N VAL A 93 -5.14 -7.14 9.46
CA VAL A 93 -4.34 -6.75 8.28
C VAL A 93 -4.82 -7.53 7.06
N SER A 94 -4.72 -6.94 5.86
CA SER A 94 -4.92 -7.68 4.62
C SER A 94 -3.88 -8.80 4.49
N GLU A 95 -4.32 -10.01 4.09
CA GLU A 95 -3.41 -11.12 3.81
C GLU A 95 -2.37 -10.74 2.75
N VAL A 96 -2.80 -9.97 1.76
CA VAL A 96 -1.93 -9.43 0.70
C VAL A 96 -0.80 -8.59 1.29
N GLY A 97 -1.14 -7.62 2.13
CA GLY A 97 -0.14 -6.73 2.74
C GLY A 97 0.84 -7.47 3.64
N PHE A 98 0.33 -8.44 4.40
CA PHE A 98 1.17 -9.27 5.24
C PHE A 98 2.19 -10.09 4.42
N GLU A 99 1.74 -10.68 3.30
CA GLU A 99 2.62 -11.46 2.42
C GLU A 99 3.61 -10.57 1.66
N GLU A 100 3.17 -9.42 1.15
CA GLU A 100 4.02 -8.48 0.40
C GLU A 100 5.15 -7.91 1.26
N ARG A 101 4.92 -7.74 2.54
CA ARG A 101 5.94 -7.30 3.49
C ARG A 101 6.82 -8.43 4.04
N SER A 102 6.65 -9.65 3.56
CA SER A 102 7.64 -10.69 3.83
C SER A 102 8.99 -10.32 3.19
N PRO A 103 10.14 -10.68 3.81
CA PRO A 103 11.45 -10.30 3.30
C PRO A 103 11.70 -10.69 1.84
N ILE A 104 11.21 -11.87 1.45
CA ILE A 104 11.38 -12.41 0.08
C ILE A 104 10.56 -11.60 -0.93
N ARG A 105 9.31 -11.26 -0.59
CA ARG A 105 8.42 -10.50 -1.48
C ARG A 105 8.88 -9.05 -1.61
N ALA A 106 9.23 -8.41 -0.50
CA ALA A 106 9.72 -7.05 -0.49
C ALA A 106 11.00 -6.88 -1.32
N GLU A 107 11.94 -7.83 -1.23
CA GLU A 107 13.17 -7.78 -2.04
C GLU A 107 12.86 -7.98 -3.54
N ALA A 108 11.99 -8.94 -3.88
CA ALA A 108 11.58 -9.16 -5.26
C ALA A 108 10.86 -7.94 -5.86
N ALA A 109 9.98 -7.30 -5.09
CA ALA A 109 9.29 -6.07 -5.51
C ALA A 109 10.29 -4.92 -5.71
N ARG A 110 11.26 -4.77 -4.80
CA ARG A 110 12.34 -3.77 -4.89
C ARG A 110 13.19 -3.97 -6.16
N GLU A 111 13.63 -5.19 -6.43
CA GLU A 111 14.41 -5.49 -7.64
C GLU A 111 13.61 -5.19 -8.92
N LEU A 112 12.34 -5.55 -8.95
CA LEU A 112 11.45 -5.30 -10.08
C LEU A 112 11.26 -3.79 -10.28
N PHE A 113 11.04 -3.05 -9.19
CA PHE A 113 10.90 -1.59 -9.22
C PHE A 113 12.17 -0.92 -9.78
N VAL A 114 13.35 -1.25 -9.25
CA VAL A 114 14.63 -0.70 -9.75
C VAL A 114 14.78 -0.97 -11.25
N ARG A 115 14.50 -2.19 -11.70
CA ARG A 115 14.55 -2.55 -13.12
C ARG A 115 13.61 -1.70 -13.97
N ARG A 116 12.38 -1.48 -13.51
CA ARG A 116 11.39 -0.63 -14.20
C ARG A 116 11.84 0.82 -14.29
N MET A 117 12.38 1.37 -13.21
CA MET A 117 12.88 2.76 -13.20
C MET A 117 14.07 2.94 -14.15
N LEU A 118 14.97 1.96 -14.22
CA LEU A 118 16.06 1.97 -15.22
C LEU A 118 15.50 1.93 -16.66
N LYS A 119 14.50 1.09 -16.93
CA LYS A 119 13.84 1.07 -18.25
C LYS A 119 13.08 2.35 -18.57
N MET A 120 12.54 3.02 -17.56
CA MET A 120 11.95 4.37 -17.69
C MET A 120 13.00 5.46 -17.93
N GLY A 121 14.28 5.17 -17.77
CA GLY A 121 15.39 6.09 -18.05
C GLY A 121 15.97 6.77 -16.80
N ALA A 122 15.62 6.34 -15.61
CA ALA A 122 16.28 6.78 -14.37
C ALA A 122 17.75 6.28 -14.34
N THR A 123 18.61 6.99 -13.63
CA THR A 123 19.95 6.47 -13.33
C THR A 123 19.87 5.35 -12.29
N LEU A 124 20.88 4.49 -12.21
CA LEU A 124 20.93 3.45 -11.17
C LEU A 124 20.88 4.07 -9.76
N ALA A 125 21.61 5.15 -9.54
CA ALA A 125 21.63 5.85 -8.26
C ALA A 125 20.24 6.39 -7.87
N ASP A 126 19.53 7.02 -8.82
CA ASP A 126 18.15 7.49 -8.59
C ASP A 126 17.20 6.31 -8.34
N ALA A 127 17.29 5.24 -9.14
CA ALA A 127 16.39 4.07 -8.99
C ALA A 127 16.60 3.36 -7.64
N GLU A 128 17.84 3.22 -7.18
CA GLU A 128 18.14 2.67 -5.85
C GLU A 128 17.70 3.60 -4.72
N GLU A 129 17.86 4.91 -4.88
CA GLU A 129 17.36 5.89 -3.92
C GLU A 129 15.83 5.85 -3.83
N TYR A 130 15.14 5.81 -4.98
CA TYR A 130 13.68 5.69 -5.04
C TYR A 130 13.18 4.41 -4.35
N SER A 131 13.87 3.29 -4.57
CA SER A 131 13.47 2.01 -3.98
C SER A 131 13.53 1.98 -2.45
N ARG A 132 14.35 2.82 -1.82
CA ARG A 132 14.43 2.92 -0.36
C ARG A 132 13.24 3.60 0.28
N ASN A 133 12.47 4.37 -0.47
CA ASN A 133 11.32 5.08 0.07
C ASN A 133 10.12 4.15 0.35
N ASP A 134 9.86 3.16 -0.52
CA ASP A 134 8.65 2.32 -0.43
C ASP A 134 8.93 0.85 -0.10
N TYR A 135 10.15 0.38 -0.33
CA TYR A 135 10.50 -1.04 -0.20
C TYR A 135 11.39 -1.34 1.01
N GLU A 136 11.60 -0.39 1.91
CA GLU A 136 12.12 -0.76 3.22
C GLU A 136 11.07 -1.59 3.95
N PRO A 137 11.45 -2.81 4.39
CA PRO A 137 10.45 -3.75 4.88
C PRO A 137 9.82 -3.25 6.17
N THR A 138 8.57 -2.88 6.09
CA THR A 138 7.72 -2.69 7.26
C THR A 138 7.37 -4.07 7.79
N PHE A 139 8.24 -4.64 8.60
CA PHE A 139 8.05 -6.01 9.03
C PHE A 139 6.92 -6.14 10.04
N LEU A 140 5.96 -6.94 9.66
CA LEU A 140 5.06 -7.61 10.58
C LEU A 140 5.65 -9.00 10.86
N PRO A 141 6.37 -9.20 11.98
CA PRO A 141 7.07 -10.46 12.20
C PRO A 141 6.07 -11.61 12.34
N ALA A 142 6.24 -12.65 11.52
CA ALA A 142 5.39 -13.85 11.60
C ALA A 142 5.44 -14.45 13.02
N GLY A 143 4.25 -14.70 13.59
CA GLY A 143 4.11 -15.32 14.91
C GLY A 143 4.28 -14.39 16.12
N ALA A 144 4.60 -13.09 15.93
CA ALA A 144 4.71 -12.14 17.03
C ALA A 144 3.33 -11.66 17.52
N PHE A 145 2.35 -11.60 16.64
CA PHE A 145 1.01 -11.08 16.89
C PHE A 145 -0.08 -12.11 16.58
N ASP A 146 -1.28 -11.93 17.15
CA ASP A 146 -2.48 -12.65 16.74
C ASP A 146 -3.03 -12.00 15.48
N TYR A 147 -2.50 -12.37 14.30
CA TYR A 147 -2.93 -11.82 13.03
C TYR A 147 -4.31 -12.31 12.64
N ARG A 148 -5.17 -11.36 12.33
CA ARG A 148 -6.50 -11.56 11.76
C ARG A 148 -6.50 -11.04 10.34
N PHE A 149 -6.38 -11.95 9.38
CA PHE A 149 -6.45 -11.57 7.97
C PHE A 149 -7.86 -11.16 7.61
N VAL A 150 -7.98 -9.93 7.12
CA VAL A 150 -9.25 -9.34 6.71
C VAL A 150 -9.36 -9.25 5.20
N ARG A 151 -10.58 -9.35 4.72
CA ARG A 151 -10.94 -9.28 3.31
C ARG A 151 -12.29 -8.63 3.13
N GLU A 152 -12.66 -8.38 1.90
CA GLU A 152 -13.97 -7.86 1.51
C GLU A 152 -15.12 -8.55 2.24
N GLY A 153 -15.99 -7.76 2.86
CA GLY A 153 -17.18 -8.22 3.55
C GLY A 153 -16.97 -8.76 4.96
N ASP A 154 -15.75 -8.80 5.48
CA ASP A 154 -15.51 -9.08 6.89
C ASP A 154 -15.99 -7.92 7.77
N GLU A 155 -16.20 -8.18 9.06
CA GLU A 155 -16.65 -7.21 10.05
C GLU A 155 -15.60 -7.03 11.16
N VAL A 156 -15.37 -5.78 11.56
CA VAL A 156 -14.56 -5.44 12.73
C VAL A 156 -15.44 -4.78 13.77
N HIS A 157 -15.41 -5.30 15.00
CA HIS A 157 -16.24 -4.82 16.10
C HIS A 157 -15.39 -4.05 17.13
N VAL A 158 -15.94 -2.87 17.53
CA VAL A 158 -15.43 -2.09 18.67
C VAL A 158 -16.62 -1.80 19.59
N GLY A 159 -16.74 -2.57 20.67
CA GLY A 159 -17.92 -2.56 21.53
C GLY A 159 -19.19 -2.87 20.73
N ARG A 160 -20.13 -1.93 20.70
CA ARG A 160 -21.40 -2.06 19.96
C ARG A 160 -21.30 -1.61 18.49
N PHE A 161 -20.20 -1.00 18.07
CA PHE A 161 -20.03 -0.49 16.72
C PHE A 161 -19.45 -1.55 15.79
N VAL A 162 -20.00 -1.59 14.59
CA VAL A 162 -19.61 -2.51 13.51
C VAL A 162 -19.07 -1.72 12.35
N PHE A 163 -17.96 -2.20 11.82
CA PHE A 163 -17.30 -1.64 10.65
C PHE A 163 -17.17 -2.74 9.60
N ASP A 164 -17.63 -2.45 8.38
CA ASP A 164 -17.43 -3.34 7.24
C ASP A 164 -16.02 -3.14 6.68
N VAL A 165 -15.37 -4.24 6.36
CA VAL A 165 -14.09 -4.22 5.62
C VAL A 165 -14.40 -4.15 4.13
N VAL A 166 -13.85 -3.15 3.47
CA VAL A 166 -14.00 -2.92 2.04
C VAL A 166 -12.62 -2.89 1.40
N GLU A 167 -12.35 -3.81 0.47
CA GLU A 167 -11.10 -3.82 -0.28
C GLU A 167 -11.14 -2.77 -1.40
N VAL A 168 -10.19 -1.84 -1.39
CA VAL A 168 -10.07 -0.77 -2.39
C VAL A 168 -8.63 -0.76 -2.95
N PRO A 169 -8.24 -1.79 -3.71
CA PRO A 169 -6.89 -1.89 -4.23
C PRO A 169 -6.61 -0.77 -5.24
N GLY A 170 -5.50 -0.08 -5.07
CA GLY A 170 -5.13 0.99 -6.00
C GLY A 170 -4.00 1.85 -5.47
N HIS A 171 -4.21 2.62 -4.40
CA HIS A 171 -3.11 3.29 -3.73
C HIS A 171 -2.02 2.27 -3.38
N THR A 172 -2.41 1.19 -2.72
CA THR A 172 -1.66 -0.08 -2.64
C THR A 172 -2.61 -1.24 -2.96
N LEU A 173 -2.07 -2.42 -3.26
CA LEU A 173 -2.89 -3.60 -3.54
C LEU A 173 -3.55 -4.19 -2.30
N ASP A 174 -3.02 -3.89 -1.13
CA ASP A 174 -3.46 -4.38 0.17
C ASP A 174 -4.41 -3.42 0.90
N LEU A 175 -4.74 -2.28 0.29
CA LEU A 175 -5.55 -1.27 0.98
C LEU A 175 -6.96 -1.75 1.24
N VAL A 176 -7.37 -1.64 2.50
CA VAL A 176 -8.71 -1.92 2.99
C VAL A 176 -9.24 -0.72 3.79
N CYS A 177 -10.48 -0.35 3.54
CA CYS A 177 -11.19 0.65 4.32
C CYS A 177 -12.04 -0.03 5.42
N LEU A 178 -12.24 0.65 6.53
CA LEU A 178 -13.29 0.33 7.49
C LEU A 178 -14.47 1.28 7.29
N VAL A 179 -15.60 0.79 6.83
CA VAL A 179 -16.82 1.58 6.63
C VAL A 179 -17.73 1.41 7.83
N GLY A 180 -17.95 2.49 8.58
CA GLY A 180 -18.76 2.46 9.80
C GLY A 180 -20.24 2.36 9.49
N ARG A 181 -20.95 1.43 10.17
CA ARG A 181 -22.41 1.31 10.14
C ARG A 181 -23.07 2.32 11.07
N ASP A 182 -24.36 2.55 10.87
CA ASP A 182 -25.24 3.36 11.75
C ASP A 182 -24.70 4.77 12.05
N GLY A 183 -24.04 5.39 11.07
CA GLY A 183 -23.49 6.73 11.17
C GLY A 183 -22.14 6.80 11.89
N ALA A 184 -21.51 5.68 12.22
CA ALA A 184 -20.12 5.65 12.65
C ALA A 184 -19.18 6.16 11.55
N PRO A 185 -17.99 6.71 11.89
CA PRO A 185 -17.07 7.21 10.88
C PRO A 185 -16.38 6.07 10.16
N SER A 186 -15.88 6.33 8.95
CA SER A 186 -15.11 5.37 8.15
C SER A 186 -13.65 5.75 8.10
N PHE A 187 -12.76 4.76 8.11
CA PHE A 187 -11.32 4.93 8.02
C PHE A 187 -10.88 4.48 6.62
N THR A 188 -10.36 5.41 5.83
CA THR A 188 -10.12 5.20 4.40
C THR A 188 -8.63 5.06 4.05
N GLY A 189 -7.77 5.04 5.06
CA GLY A 189 -6.32 5.06 4.79
C GLY A 189 -5.98 6.15 3.78
N ASP A 190 -5.18 5.78 2.80
CA ASP A 190 -4.72 6.68 1.75
C ASP A 190 -5.52 6.57 0.44
N GLU A 191 -6.67 5.90 0.45
CA GLU A 191 -7.52 5.84 -0.75
C GLU A 191 -8.00 7.22 -1.19
N VAL A 192 -8.49 8.02 -0.23
CA VAL A 192 -8.90 9.40 -0.48
C VAL A 192 -8.35 10.31 0.58
N ILE A 193 -7.40 11.17 0.22
CA ILE A 193 -6.86 12.21 1.09
C ILE A 193 -7.12 13.60 0.51
N PHE A 194 -7.26 14.60 1.41
CA PHE A 194 -7.44 15.99 1.03
C PHE A 194 -6.08 16.66 0.88
N GLY A 195 -5.89 17.63 0.11
CA GLY A 195 -4.64 18.38 0.01
C GLY A 195 -3.61 17.82 -0.98
N THR A 196 -3.53 16.50 -1.15
CA THR A 196 -2.68 15.87 -2.19
C THR A 196 -3.44 14.75 -2.89
N THR A 197 -2.94 14.32 -4.04
CA THR A 197 -3.49 13.15 -4.74
C THR A 197 -2.64 11.94 -4.35
N PRO A 198 -3.25 10.87 -3.85
CA PRO A 198 -2.52 9.66 -3.53
C PRO A 198 -1.69 9.13 -4.70
N SER A 199 -0.53 8.59 -4.40
CA SER A 199 0.22 7.76 -5.36
C SER A 199 -0.55 6.47 -5.62
N VAL A 200 -0.19 5.80 -6.70
CA VAL A 200 -0.69 4.46 -7.02
C VAL A 200 0.52 3.57 -7.13
N ASP A 201 0.57 2.54 -6.32
CA ASP A 201 1.66 1.58 -6.33
C ASP A 201 1.39 0.44 -7.33
N ALA A 202 2.43 -0.08 -7.95
CA ALA A 202 2.35 -1.19 -8.90
C ALA A 202 3.49 -2.18 -8.65
N PRO A 203 3.45 -2.93 -7.55
CA PRO A 203 4.58 -3.77 -7.13
C PRO A 203 4.86 -4.91 -8.12
N PHE A 204 3.85 -5.40 -8.85
CA PHE A 204 3.99 -6.55 -9.75
C PHE A 204 3.65 -6.25 -11.21
N ASP A 205 4.18 -7.07 -12.13
CA ASP A 205 3.82 -7.01 -13.55
C ASP A 205 2.44 -7.67 -13.80
N GLY A 206 1.69 -7.10 -14.74
CA GLY A 206 0.38 -7.62 -15.18
C GLY A 206 -0.82 -6.94 -14.58
N GLU A 207 -0.67 -6.12 -13.56
CA GLU A 207 -1.78 -5.37 -12.94
C GLU A 207 -1.92 -3.97 -13.52
N ASP A 208 -3.16 -3.53 -13.68
CA ASP A 208 -3.49 -2.14 -14.01
C ASP A 208 -3.94 -1.41 -12.74
N ALA A 209 -2.94 -1.12 -11.89
CA ALA A 209 -3.19 -0.50 -10.60
C ALA A 209 -3.91 0.84 -10.72
N LEU A 210 -3.66 1.60 -11.78
CA LEU A 210 -4.36 2.87 -12.00
C LEU A 210 -5.82 2.66 -12.37
N ALA A 211 -6.15 1.63 -13.18
CA ALA A 211 -7.53 1.28 -13.47
C ALA A 211 -8.26 0.86 -12.18
N LEU A 212 -7.66 -0.05 -11.40
CA LEU A 212 -8.21 -0.49 -10.12
C LEU A 212 -8.47 0.67 -9.15
N TYR A 213 -7.52 1.58 -9.03
CA TYR A 213 -7.65 2.76 -8.19
C TYR A 213 -8.82 3.65 -8.63
N MET A 214 -8.93 3.93 -9.92
CA MET A 214 -10.02 4.76 -10.44
C MET A 214 -11.40 4.07 -10.35
N GLU A 215 -11.44 2.75 -10.54
CA GLU A 215 -12.67 1.96 -10.36
C GLU A 215 -13.12 2.00 -8.89
N GLY A 216 -12.22 1.79 -7.93
CA GLY A 216 -12.48 1.93 -6.50
C GLY A 216 -13.01 3.31 -6.10
N LEU A 217 -12.66 4.36 -6.87
CA LEU A 217 -13.17 5.72 -6.72
C LEU A 217 -14.44 6.02 -7.53
N GLY A 218 -15.06 5.00 -8.14
CA GLY A 218 -16.34 5.13 -8.84
C GLY A 218 -16.23 5.51 -10.32
N LEU A 219 -15.05 5.35 -10.95
CA LEU A 219 -14.97 5.41 -12.40
C LEU A 219 -15.54 4.12 -12.99
N SER A 220 -16.82 4.14 -13.36
CA SER A 220 -17.40 3.06 -14.18
C SER A 220 -16.84 3.15 -15.59
N GLY A 221 -15.86 2.27 -15.89
CA GLY A 221 -15.28 2.20 -17.22
C GLY A 221 -16.06 1.24 -18.12
N ASP A 222 -16.40 1.68 -19.33
CA ASP A 222 -16.59 0.78 -20.49
C ASP A 222 -15.21 0.21 -20.92
N GLY A 223 -14.32 -0.05 -19.98
CA GLY A 223 -12.96 -0.51 -20.22
C GLY A 223 -12.92 -1.99 -20.55
N PRO A 224 -11.88 -2.45 -21.29
CA PRO A 224 -11.76 -3.84 -21.67
C PRO A 224 -11.62 -4.72 -20.43
N GLN A 225 -12.58 -5.60 -20.28
CA GLN A 225 -12.60 -6.79 -19.44
C GLN A 225 -11.93 -6.61 -18.06
N ARG A 226 -12.74 -6.54 -17.02
CA ARG A 226 -12.32 -6.85 -15.65
C ARG A 226 -11.31 -8.00 -15.76
N LEU A 227 -10.04 -7.70 -15.52
CA LEU A 227 -9.10 -8.73 -15.19
C LEU A 227 -9.73 -9.41 -13.97
N ALA A 228 -10.09 -10.68 -14.14
CA ALA A 228 -10.69 -11.45 -13.06
C ALA A 228 -9.64 -11.60 -11.95
N LEU A 229 -9.50 -10.56 -11.12
CA LEU A 229 -8.63 -10.56 -9.93
C LEU A 229 -9.13 -11.58 -8.90
N TRP A 230 -10.31 -12.13 -9.13
CA TRP A 230 -10.97 -13.11 -8.27
C TRP A 230 -11.19 -14.42 -8.98
N ARG A 231 -10.76 -15.49 -8.36
CA ARG A 231 -11.14 -16.84 -8.78
C ARG A 231 -12.61 -17.07 -8.39
N SER A 232 -13.27 -17.98 -9.12
CA SER A 232 -14.64 -18.41 -8.79
C SER A 232 -14.77 -19.04 -7.40
N ASP A 233 -13.65 -19.31 -6.72
CA ASP A 233 -13.56 -19.79 -5.34
C ASP A 233 -13.42 -18.66 -4.31
N GLY A 234 -13.55 -17.40 -4.70
CA GLY A 234 -13.43 -16.22 -3.84
C GLY A 234 -11.99 -15.85 -3.48
N LYS A 235 -10.98 -16.47 -4.13
CA LYS A 235 -9.57 -16.11 -3.90
C LYS A 235 -9.09 -15.15 -4.97
N ARG A 236 -8.38 -14.11 -4.52
CA ARG A 236 -7.72 -13.15 -5.41
C ARG A 236 -6.73 -13.86 -6.32
N VAL A 237 -6.84 -13.65 -7.62
CA VAL A 237 -5.82 -14.12 -8.58
C VAL A 237 -4.76 -13.02 -8.65
N PHE A 238 -3.69 -13.15 -7.88
CA PHE A 238 -2.46 -12.43 -8.22
C PHE A 238 -2.02 -12.94 -9.59
N GLY A 239 -1.79 -12.03 -10.51
CA GLY A 239 -1.42 -12.34 -11.88
C GLY A 239 -0.23 -13.28 -11.96
N ALA A 240 -0.51 -14.56 -11.86
CA ALA A 240 0.42 -15.65 -12.14
C ALA A 240 0.58 -15.88 -13.64
N SER A 241 0.39 -14.84 -14.45
CA SER A 241 0.76 -14.86 -15.86
C SER A 241 2.23 -14.49 -16.00
N GLY A 242 3.11 -15.43 -15.66
CA GLY A 242 4.52 -15.29 -15.93
C GLY A 242 5.49 -15.94 -14.96
N MET A 243 5.08 -16.34 -13.76
CA MET A 243 5.87 -17.24 -12.97
C MET A 243 5.52 -18.70 -13.28
N GLN A 244 5.69 -19.13 -14.54
CA GLN A 244 6.16 -20.49 -14.75
C GLN A 244 7.45 -20.58 -13.95
N SER A 245 7.49 -21.52 -13.01
CA SER A 245 8.69 -21.93 -12.33
C SER A 245 9.72 -22.38 -13.38
N GLU A 246 10.40 -21.43 -13.99
CA GLU A 246 11.72 -21.72 -14.48
C GLU A 246 12.51 -22.07 -13.21
N ARG A 247 12.66 -23.37 -13.02
CA ARG A 247 13.66 -23.91 -12.11
C ARG A 247 14.91 -23.11 -12.39
N PHE A 248 15.29 -22.23 -11.46
CA PHE A 248 16.60 -21.60 -11.48
C PHE A 248 17.59 -22.75 -11.41
N GLY A 249 18.04 -23.18 -12.60
CA GLY A 249 19.13 -24.10 -12.73
C GLY A 249 20.33 -23.44 -12.07
N GLU A 250 20.91 -24.12 -11.09
CA GLU A 250 22.19 -23.79 -10.50
C GLU A 250 23.23 -23.52 -11.61
N LYS A 251 23.40 -22.27 -12.00
CA LYS A 251 24.59 -21.84 -12.71
C LYS A 251 25.57 -21.31 -11.66
N ARG A 252 26.38 -22.20 -11.15
CA ARG A 252 27.62 -21.85 -10.44
C ARG A 252 28.45 -20.97 -11.37
N PHE A 253 28.53 -19.68 -11.07
CA PHE A 253 29.57 -18.86 -11.65
C PHE A 253 30.88 -19.11 -10.90
N PHE A 254 31.71 -20.00 -11.44
CA PHE A 254 33.13 -20.04 -11.11
C PHE A 254 33.82 -18.97 -11.95
N GLY A 255 34.10 -17.82 -11.36
CA GLY A 255 35.04 -16.83 -11.85
C GLY A 255 36.43 -17.10 -11.29
N SER A 256 37.30 -17.65 -12.10
CA SER A 256 38.72 -17.80 -11.82
C SER A 256 39.39 -16.42 -11.84
N GLY A 257 40.05 -16.03 -10.73
CA GLY A 257 40.87 -14.83 -10.69
C GLY A 257 41.47 -14.62 -9.31
N GLY A 258 42.53 -15.38 -9.00
CA GLY A 258 43.25 -15.25 -7.75
C GLY A 258 44.01 -13.96 -7.59
N ARG A 259 43.98 -13.36 -6.40
CA ARG A 259 45.07 -12.62 -5.77
C ARG A 259 45.06 -12.88 -4.29
N GLN A 260 46.09 -13.58 -3.83
CA GLN A 260 46.45 -13.70 -2.43
C GLN A 260 46.85 -12.33 -1.89
N LEU A 261 46.29 -11.92 -0.78
CA LEU A 261 46.90 -10.93 0.10
C LEU A 261 47.08 -11.58 1.46
N HIS A 262 48.31 -11.69 1.88
CA HIS A 262 48.73 -12.13 3.21
C HIS A 262 48.47 -11.04 4.25
N GLY A 263 47.91 -11.42 5.39
CA GLY A 263 47.83 -10.63 6.62
C GLY A 263 47.55 -11.53 7.84
N PRO A 264 47.97 -11.17 9.05
CA PRO A 264 48.57 -12.11 10.01
C PRO A 264 47.57 -12.84 10.92
N ARG A 265 48.08 -13.93 11.46
CA ARG A 265 47.54 -14.95 12.35
C ARG A 265 46.78 -14.43 13.57
N GLY A 266 45.68 -15.12 13.89
CA GLY A 266 45.31 -15.41 15.27
C GLY A 266 43.88 -15.06 15.67
N ALA A 267 42.92 -15.94 15.41
CA ALA A 267 41.83 -16.31 16.34
C ALA A 267 41.02 -17.45 15.72
N ARG A 268 41.00 -18.57 16.40
CA ARG A 268 40.08 -19.68 16.11
C ARG A 268 38.67 -19.23 16.47
N VAL A 269 37.78 -19.14 15.48
CA VAL A 269 36.35 -19.11 15.69
C VAL A 269 35.83 -20.50 15.33
N GLN A 270 35.18 -21.15 16.27
CA GLN A 270 34.47 -22.40 16.06
C GLN A 270 33.31 -22.17 15.10
N GLU A 271 33.20 -23.01 14.09
CA GLU A 271 32.02 -23.14 13.26
C GLU A 271 30.83 -23.59 14.10
N PRO A 272 29.67 -22.99 14.00
CA PRO A 272 28.45 -23.58 14.56
C PRO A 272 27.89 -24.61 13.58
N ASP A 273 27.47 -25.74 14.16
CA ASP A 273 26.87 -26.89 13.54
C ASP A 273 25.73 -26.55 12.55
N GLU A 274 25.64 -27.39 11.52
CA GLU A 274 24.56 -27.42 10.54
C GLU A 274 23.17 -27.44 11.22
N LEU A 275 22.44 -26.35 11.15
CA LEU A 275 21.03 -26.32 11.49
C LEU A 275 20.25 -27.01 10.34
N GLN A 276 19.81 -28.23 10.61
CA GLN A 276 18.81 -28.94 9.84
C GLN A 276 17.55 -28.06 9.76
N LEU A 277 17.26 -27.55 8.56
CA LEU A 277 15.98 -26.93 8.23
C LEU A 277 14.89 -28.00 8.25
N GLY A 278 14.28 -28.18 9.43
CA GLY A 278 13.04 -28.92 9.56
C GLY A 278 11.94 -28.20 8.78
N ARG A 279 11.25 -28.95 7.90
CA ARG A 279 9.99 -28.51 7.31
C ARG A 279 9.02 -28.17 8.43
N VAL A 280 8.70 -26.88 8.57
CA VAL A 280 7.59 -26.43 9.40
C VAL A 280 6.34 -26.51 8.53
N ASP A 281 5.59 -27.59 8.67
CA ASP A 281 4.20 -27.65 8.24
C ASP A 281 3.38 -26.76 9.18
N ALA A 282 3.28 -25.49 8.87
CA ALA A 282 2.37 -24.58 9.56
C ALA A 282 0.93 -24.87 9.10
N ARG A 283 0.31 -25.88 9.69
CA ARG A 283 -1.15 -26.00 9.68
C ARG A 283 -1.70 -25.00 10.70
N VAL A 284 -2.15 -23.86 10.21
CA VAL A 284 -2.99 -22.96 10.97
C VAL A 284 -4.32 -23.68 11.20
N GLN A 285 -4.62 -24.04 12.42
CA GLN A 285 -5.96 -24.50 12.80
C GLN A 285 -6.91 -23.30 12.79
N VAL A 286 -7.78 -23.25 11.79
CA VAL A 286 -8.95 -22.38 11.81
C VAL A 286 -9.91 -22.94 12.87
N ALA A 287 -10.09 -22.20 13.95
CA ALA A 287 -11.08 -22.55 14.95
C ALA A 287 -12.47 -22.19 14.39
N ASP A 288 -13.25 -23.20 13.98
CA ASP A 288 -14.67 -23.08 13.71
C ASP A 288 -15.39 -22.79 15.02
N GLY A 289 -15.67 -21.51 15.26
CA GLY A 289 -16.54 -21.04 16.31
C GLY A 289 -17.89 -20.62 15.74
N ALA A 290 -18.83 -21.55 15.64
CA ALA A 290 -20.22 -21.24 15.36
C ALA A 290 -20.79 -20.36 16.48
N VAL A 291 -21.14 -19.11 16.18
CA VAL A 291 -21.96 -18.26 17.03
C VAL A 291 -23.32 -18.10 16.38
N GLY A 292 -24.37 -18.44 17.17
CA GLY A 292 -25.75 -18.54 16.75
C GLY A 292 -26.34 -17.21 16.28
N ALA A 293 -27.20 -17.36 15.28
CA ALA A 293 -27.97 -16.34 14.63
C ALA A 293 -29.04 -15.73 15.55
N GLY A 294 -28.95 -14.40 15.69
CA GLY A 294 -30.13 -13.58 16.01
C GLY A 294 -30.52 -12.85 14.73
N VAL A 295 -31.61 -13.30 14.10
CA VAL A 295 -32.13 -12.71 12.87
C VAL A 295 -32.82 -11.39 13.22
N HIS A 296 -32.25 -10.27 12.85
CA HIS A 296 -32.93 -9.03 12.54
C HIS A 296 -32.83 -8.82 11.04
N GLU A 297 -33.99 -8.79 10.36
CA GLU A 297 -34.09 -8.38 8.95
C GLU A 297 -33.66 -6.91 8.83
N HIS A 298 -32.38 -6.70 8.62
CA HIS A 298 -31.84 -5.51 8.01
C HIS A 298 -31.32 -5.91 6.65
N ASP A 299 -31.55 -5.08 5.63
CA ASP A 299 -31.06 -5.28 4.28
C ASP A 299 -29.61 -5.76 4.33
N ASP A 300 -29.36 -6.97 3.84
CA ASP A 300 -28.04 -7.65 3.80
C ASP A 300 -27.07 -7.01 2.78
N TYR A 301 -27.22 -5.70 2.54
CA TYR A 301 -26.36 -4.98 1.63
C TYR A 301 -25.02 -4.66 2.33
N ARG A 302 -23.95 -5.24 1.81
CA ARG A 302 -22.57 -4.94 2.22
C ARG A 302 -21.90 -4.10 1.16
N PRO A 303 -21.26 -2.98 1.52
CA PRO A 303 -20.56 -2.15 0.55
C PRO A 303 -19.39 -2.92 -0.09
N HIS A 304 -19.25 -2.78 -1.40
CA HIS A 304 -18.15 -3.37 -2.16
C HIS A 304 -17.17 -2.30 -2.62
N GLY A 305 -15.86 -2.61 -2.59
CA GLY A 305 -14.80 -1.69 -2.98
C GLY A 305 -14.67 -1.52 -4.50
N VAL A 306 -15.11 -2.52 -5.25
CA VAL A 306 -15.07 -2.49 -6.72
C VAL A 306 -16.25 -1.66 -7.21
N ASP A 307 -16.03 -0.66 -8.07
CA ASP A 307 -17.00 0.29 -8.63
C ASP A 307 -17.33 1.56 -7.79
N GLY A 308 -16.69 1.73 -6.64
CA GLY A 308 -16.85 2.91 -5.80
C GLY A 308 -18.20 3.00 -5.08
N GLU A 309 -18.98 1.93 -5.05
CA GLU A 309 -20.29 1.91 -4.41
C GLU A 309 -20.18 2.17 -2.90
N TRP A 310 -19.09 1.71 -2.26
CA TRP A 310 -18.79 1.95 -0.84
C TRP A 310 -18.79 3.43 -0.45
N LEU A 311 -18.43 4.34 -1.39
CA LEU A 311 -18.42 5.79 -1.16
C LEU A 311 -19.80 6.35 -0.78
N GLN A 312 -20.89 5.66 -1.16
CA GLN A 312 -22.25 6.09 -0.87
C GLN A 312 -22.65 5.79 0.59
N HIS A 313 -22.00 4.82 1.21
CA HIS A 313 -22.27 4.39 2.59
C HIS A 313 -21.45 5.17 3.62
N VAL A 314 -20.46 5.95 3.18
CA VAL A 314 -19.62 6.76 4.07
C VAL A 314 -20.31 8.06 4.44
N HIS A 315 -20.61 8.23 5.72
CA HIS A 315 -21.16 9.47 6.27
C HIS A 315 -20.08 10.46 6.69
N TRP A 316 -19.00 9.96 7.28
CA TRP A 316 -17.84 10.74 7.72
C TRP A 316 -16.55 9.96 7.50
N THR A 317 -15.58 10.61 6.90
CA THR A 317 -14.28 10.01 6.54
C THR A 317 -13.19 10.48 7.47
N LEU A 318 -12.37 9.54 7.90
CA LEU A 318 -11.14 9.73 8.66
C LEU A 318 -9.97 9.15 7.82
N PRO A 319 -9.29 9.99 7.03
CA PRO A 319 -8.24 9.54 6.11
C PRO A 319 -6.91 9.32 6.81
N GLY A 320 -5.97 8.63 6.15
CA GLY A 320 -4.61 8.42 6.63
C GLY A 320 -3.81 9.70 6.83
N HIS A 321 -4.14 10.76 6.07
CA HIS A 321 -3.50 12.07 6.17
C HIS A 321 -4.53 13.20 6.13
N GLY A 322 -4.19 14.32 6.80
CA GLY A 322 -5.02 15.52 6.78
C GLY A 322 -6.24 15.46 7.71
N GLU A 323 -7.25 16.26 7.44
CA GLU A 323 -8.46 16.38 8.27
C GLU A 323 -9.56 15.43 7.81
N GLY A 324 -10.44 15.02 8.73
CA GLY A 324 -11.65 14.27 8.42
C GLY A 324 -12.70 15.14 7.71
N PHE A 325 -13.58 14.51 6.93
CA PHE A 325 -14.61 15.22 6.15
C PHE A 325 -15.85 14.35 5.90
N GLY A 326 -16.98 15.00 5.57
CA GLY A 326 -18.26 14.33 5.33
C GLY A 326 -18.32 13.58 4.00
N GLY A 327 -19.23 12.59 3.90
CA GLY A 327 -19.37 11.70 2.75
C GLY A 327 -19.63 12.42 1.41
N GLN A 328 -20.37 13.54 1.40
CA GLN A 328 -20.53 14.32 0.17
C GLN A 328 -19.20 14.89 -0.34
N THR A 329 -18.36 15.38 0.57
CA THR A 329 -17.01 15.87 0.27
C THR A 329 -16.10 14.74 -0.20
N LEU A 330 -16.23 13.54 0.41
CA LEU A 330 -15.51 12.34 -0.02
C LEU A 330 -15.79 12.01 -1.48
N ARG A 331 -17.06 11.91 -1.86
CA ARG A 331 -17.47 11.61 -3.26
C ARG A 331 -16.98 12.67 -4.25
N SER A 332 -17.10 13.94 -3.89
CA SER A 332 -16.58 15.03 -4.72
C SER A 332 -15.06 14.94 -4.88
N ARG A 333 -14.35 14.61 -3.79
CA ARG A 333 -12.90 14.46 -3.82
C ARG A 333 -12.45 13.23 -4.62
N ALA A 334 -13.14 12.11 -4.51
CA ALA A 334 -12.89 10.93 -5.32
C ALA A 334 -13.01 11.25 -6.83
N ALA A 335 -14.08 11.94 -7.23
CA ALA A 335 -14.26 12.40 -8.61
C ALA A 335 -13.16 13.37 -9.08
N ASP A 336 -12.69 14.27 -8.22
CA ASP A 336 -11.57 15.16 -8.51
C ASP A 336 -10.26 14.40 -8.72
N ILE A 337 -9.99 13.39 -7.91
CA ILE A 337 -8.81 12.53 -8.03
C ILE A 337 -8.83 11.79 -9.38
N VAL A 338 -9.94 11.12 -9.71
CA VAL A 338 -10.12 10.43 -10.99
C VAL A 338 -9.90 11.39 -12.16
N SER A 339 -10.56 12.56 -12.13
CA SER A 339 -10.42 13.57 -13.17
C SER A 339 -8.97 14.05 -13.32
N ARG A 340 -8.22 14.15 -12.23
CA ARG A 340 -6.80 14.51 -12.24
C ARG A 340 -5.94 13.42 -12.87
N LYS A 341 -6.16 12.14 -12.50
CA LYS A 341 -5.45 11.00 -13.08
C LYS A 341 -5.67 10.92 -14.59
N LEU A 342 -6.91 11.08 -15.05
CA LEU A 342 -7.24 11.10 -16.48
C LEU A 342 -6.56 12.27 -17.20
N ARG A 343 -6.56 13.49 -16.64
CA ARG A 343 -5.82 14.62 -17.23
C ARG A 343 -4.31 14.35 -17.31
N HIS A 344 -3.73 13.61 -16.37
CA HIS A 344 -2.33 13.18 -16.45
C HIS A 344 -2.12 12.25 -17.65
N CYS A 345 -3.01 11.28 -17.84
CA CYS A 345 -3.00 10.38 -18.99
C CYS A 345 -3.12 11.13 -20.33
N ASP A 346 -4.05 12.09 -20.43
CA ASP A 346 -4.21 12.88 -21.64
C ASP A 346 -2.95 13.69 -21.99
N ARG A 347 -2.29 14.28 -21.00
CA ARG A 347 -1.02 14.98 -21.21
C ARG A 347 0.11 14.05 -21.66
N MET A 348 0.17 12.82 -21.13
CA MET A 348 1.15 11.83 -21.59
C MET A 348 0.94 11.46 -23.06
N ILE A 349 -0.31 11.25 -23.49
CA ILE A 349 -0.63 10.99 -24.89
C ILE A 349 -0.21 12.18 -25.77
N ALA A 350 -0.57 13.41 -25.38
CA ALA A 350 -0.21 14.62 -26.12
C ALA A 350 1.30 14.75 -26.26
N THR A 351 2.04 14.56 -25.16
CA THR A 351 3.50 14.63 -25.13
C THR A 351 4.14 13.54 -26.03
N ALA A 352 3.61 12.32 -26.03
CA ALA A 352 4.11 11.24 -26.87
C ALA A 352 3.80 11.47 -28.37
N ARG A 353 2.72 12.19 -28.69
CA ARG A 353 2.42 12.62 -30.08
C ARG A 353 3.37 13.70 -30.58
N GLU A 354 3.68 14.66 -29.71
CA GLU A 354 4.64 15.73 -30.03
C GLU A 354 6.07 15.21 -30.17
N CYS A 355 6.42 14.17 -29.39
CA CYS A 355 7.76 13.61 -29.33
C CYS A 355 7.71 12.08 -29.47
N PRO A 356 7.46 11.53 -30.68
CA PRO A 356 7.46 10.07 -30.88
C PRO A 356 8.78 9.44 -30.48
N GLY A 357 8.73 8.37 -29.71
CA GLY A 357 9.93 7.71 -29.15
C GLY A 357 10.50 8.39 -27.91
N ILE A 358 9.69 9.19 -27.21
CA ILE A 358 10.09 9.83 -25.94
C ILE A 358 10.45 8.80 -24.88
N GLY A 359 11.52 9.05 -24.11
CA GLY A 359 11.90 8.23 -22.95
C GLY A 359 10.98 8.48 -21.75
N GLY A 360 10.92 7.51 -20.82
CA GLY A 360 9.98 7.57 -19.69
C GLY A 360 10.25 8.74 -18.73
N GLU A 361 11.50 9.00 -18.37
CA GLU A 361 11.86 10.14 -17.50
C GLU A 361 11.46 11.47 -18.15
N GLU A 362 11.73 11.64 -19.44
CA GLU A 362 11.36 12.85 -20.16
C GLU A 362 9.84 12.97 -20.29
N LEU A 363 9.13 11.85 -20.54
CA LEU A 363 7.67 11.82 -20.54
C LEU A 363 7.13 12.27 -19.18
N ALA A 364 7.61 11.72 -18.06
CA ALA A 364 7.21 12.14 -16.72
C ALA A 364 7.44 13.64 -16.49
N ARG A 365 8.65 14.10 -16.79
CA ARG A 365 9.06 15.49 -16.63
C ARG A 365 8.15 16.45 -17.40
N ARG A 366 7.92 16.20 -18.68
CA ARG A 366 7.17 17.11 -19.57
C ARG A 366 5.66 17.06 -19.35
N SER A 367 5.11 15.86 -19.16
CA SER A 367 3.65 15.70 -19.05
C SER A 367 3.12 15.98 -17.64
N LEU A 368 3.87 15.64 -16.58
CA LEU A 368 3.38 15.73 -15.21
C LEU A 368 3.85 16.99 -14.48
N THR A 369 5.12 17.39 -14.66
CA THR A 369 5.69 18.50 -13.90
C THR A 369 5.85 19.79 -14.72
N GLN A 370 5.94 19.67 -16.04
CA GLN A 370 6.19 20.77 -16.98
C GLN A 370 7.52 21.53 -16.70
N LYS A 371 8.45 20.89 -16.00
CA LYS A 371 9.75 21.46 -15.68
C LYS A 371 10.71 21.32 -16.88
N ASP A 372 11.60 22.28 -17.06
CA ASP A 372 12.77 22.08 -17.89
C ASP A 372 13.74 21.08 -17.24
N GLU A 373 14.77 20.67 -17.96
CA GLU A 373 15.71 19.67 -17.48
C GLU A 373 16.51 20.15 -16.25
N ALA A 374 16.88 21.42 -16.20
CA ALA A 374 17.65 21.98 -15.09
C ALA A 374 16.79 21.99 -13.80
N ALA A 375 15.55 22.44 -13.89
CA ALA A 375 14.61 22.43 -12.78
C ALA A 375 14.21 21.00 -12.35
N TRP A 376 14.18 20.05 -13.29
CA TRP A 376 13.98 18.64 -12.96
C TRP A 376 15.16 18.06 -12.16
N ARG A 377 16.39 18.27 -12.64
CA ARG A 377 17.60 17.78 -11.95
C ARG A 377 17.80 18.43 -10.58
N ALA A 378 17.36 19.67 -10.41
CA ALA A 378 17.42 20.40 -9.14
C ALA A 378 16.26 20.02 -8.19
N ALA A 379 15.24 19.32 -8.67
CA ALA A 379 14.10 18.93 -7.82
C ALA A 379 14.54 17.88 -6.78
N PRO A 380 13.92 17.88 -5.58
CA PRO A 380 14.14 16.81 -4.61
C PRO A 380 13.93 15.43 -5.22
N SER A 381 14.75 14.46 -4.83
CA SER A 381 14.67 13.07 -5.30
C SER A 381 13.27 12.50 -5.15
N ILE A 382 12.66 12.69 -4.00
CA ILE A 382 11.28 12.23 -3.71
C ILE A 382 10.24 12.79 -4.69
N SER A 383 10.40 14.04 -5.14
CA SER A 383 9.48 14.63 -6.12
C SER A 383 9.64 14.02 -7.51
N ARG A 384 10.87 13.65 -7.87
CA ARG A 384 11.16 12.92 -9.12
C ARG A 384 10.61 11.50 -9.03
N TYR A 385 10.81 10.84 -7.89
CA TYR A 385 10.28 9.51 -7.60
C TYR A 385 8.77 9.45 -7.85
N TYR A 386 7.96 10.26 -7.17
CA TYR A 386 6.51 10.25 -7.37
C TYR A 386 6.10 10.59 -8.81
N SER A 387 6.84 11.47 -9.49
CA SER A 387 6.55 11.76 -10.90
C SER A 387 6.86 10.57 -11.82
N MET A 388 7.92 9.83 -11.54
CA MET A 388 8.30 8.64 -12.29
C MET A 388 7.31 7.49 -12.05
N LEU A 389 6.88 7.29 -10.81
CA LEU A 389 5.87 6.30 -10.43
C LEU A 389 4.54 6.62 -11.09
N GLU A 390 4.06 7.85 -11.01
CA GLU A 390 2.82 8.31 -11.65
C GLU A 390 2.88 8.14 -13.18
N ALA A 391 4.02 8.43 -13.81
CA ALA A 391 4.19 8.20 -15.24
C ALA A 391 4.17 6.70 -15.57
N PHE A 392 4.82 5.86 -14.77
CA PHE A 392 4.85 4.42 -14.98
C PHE A 392 3.44 3.81 -14.96
N VAL A 393 2.66 4.09 -13.92
CA VAL A 393 1.29 3.54 -13.82
C VAL A 393 0.37 4.11 -14.90
N GLY A 394 0.53 5.41 -15.25
CA GLY A 394 -0.21 6.03 -16.34
C GLY A 394 0.10 5.45 -17.71
N VAL A 395 1.35 5.16 -18.00
CA VAL A 395 1.75 4.48 -19.24
C VAL A 395 1.15 3.08 -19.31
N ARG A 396 1.21 2.31 -18.23
CA ARG A 396 0.61 0.97 -18.16
C ARG A 396 -0.90 1.00 -18.45
N TYR A 397 -1.61 1.92 -17.81
CA TYR A 397 -3.03 2.15 -18.07
C TYR A 397 -3.29 2.48 -19.54
N LEU A 398 -2.51 3.39 -20.14
CA LEU A 398 -2.67 3.81 -21.52
C LEU A 398 -2.30 2.72 -22.54
N GLU A 399 -1.35 1.86 -22.23
CA GLU A 399 -1.04 0.68 -23.03
C GLU A 399 -2.22 -0.31 -23.06
N ASN A 400 -2.82 -0.58 -21.89
CA ASN A 400 -4.00 -1.44 -21.78
C ASN A 400 -5.21 -0.86 -22.50
N GLN A 401 -5.29 0.48 -22.64
CA GLN A 401 -6.31 1.18 -23.43
C GLN A 401 -5.96 1.26 -24.93
N GLY A 402 -4.81 0.73 -25.37
CA GLY A 402 -4.33 0.84 -26.75
C GLY A 402 -4.03 2.26 -27.22
N LYS A 403 -3.83 3.23 -26.28
CA LYS A 403 -3.57 4.65 -26.57
C LYS A 403 -2.09 4.99 -26.62
N LEU A 404 -1.25 4.19 -25.97
CA LEU A 404 0.20 4.23 -26.05
C LEU A 404 0.73 2.84 -26.40
N ARG A 405 1.89 2.80 -27.02
CA ARG A 405 2.72 1.61 -27.15
C ARG A 405 4.15 1.93 -26.77
N ARG A 406 4.87 0.95 -26.31
CA ARG A 406 6.30 1.08 -26.02
C ARG A 406 7.14 0.14 -26.88
N GLU A 407 8.38 0.57 -27.10
CA GLU A 407 9.45 -0.24 -27.69
C GLU A 407 10.66 -0.18 -26.75
N GLU A 408 11.42 -1.24 -26.70
CA GLU A 408 12.69 -1.24 -25.96
C GLU A 408 13.84 -0.91 -26.93
N VAL A 409 14.56 0.16 -26.64
CA VAL A 409 15.70 0.63 -27.44
C VAL A 409 16.86 0.88 -26.49
N ASP A 410 17.98 0.22 -26.72
CA ASP A 410 19.19 0.30 -25.88
C ASP A 410 18.93 0.10 -24.38
N GLY A 411 18.05 -0.88 -24.04
CA GLY A 411 17.69 -1.23 -22.67
C GLY A 411 16.73 -0.28 -21.98
N THR A 412 16.26 0.77 -22.66
CA THR A 412 15.27 1.73 -22.14
C THR A 412 13.98 1.69 -22.95
N TRP A 413 12.88 2.09 -22.33
CA TRP A 413 11.60 2.18 -23.01
C TRP A 413 11.43 3.51 -23.74
N ARG A 414 10.88 3.40 -24.95
CA ARG A 414 10.47 4.50 -25.82
C ARG A 414 8.98 4.43 -26.06
N PHE A 415 8.30 5.55 -25.91
CA PHE A 415 6.84 5.61 -25.95
C PHE A 415 6.34 6.35 -27.19
N TYR A 416 5.25 5.81 -27.75
CA TYR A 416 4.60 6.32 -28.95
C TYR A 416 3.09 6.37 -28.72
N ALA A 417 2.42 7.45 -29.15
CA ALA A 417 0.97 7.46 -29.19
C ALA A 417 0.46 6.57 -30.32
N CYS A 418 -0.64 5.86 -30.07
CA CYS A 418 -1.35 5.07 -31.05
C CYS A 418 -2.42 5.88 -31.79
#